data_d37d4f60dd28487e8791d0000ad8738c
#
_entry.id   d37d4f60dd28487e8791d0000ad8738c
#
_cell.length_a   1.000
_cell.length_b   1.000
_cell.length_c   1.000
_cell.angle_alpha   90.00
_cell.angle_beta   90.00
_cell.angle_gamma   90.00
#
_symmetry.space_group_name_H-M   'P 1'
#
loop_
_entity.id
_entity.type
_entity.pdbx_description
1 polymer ?
#
loop_
_entity_poly.entity_id
_entity_poly.type
_entity_poly.pdbx_seq_one_letter_code
_entity_poly.pdbx_strand_id
1 'polypeptide(L)'
;MGRIVRIFFFSLALICMSSCSPRDRYMTITGFAQGGTYTVKLNLNGTDGVVKVQPEEIRDSIDAILQAIDNSVSGYNKKSLLSRFNAGETIIPDEIFMDIYGHAYEIYELTEGVVDVAAAPLFDIWGFGFANDS
;
A
#
# COMPACT_ATOMS: atom_id res chain seq x y z
N MET A 1 -46.02 -33.67 -31.28
CA MET A 1 -45.26 -33.85 -30.00
C MET A 1 -43.77 -33.56 -30.11
N GLY A 2 -43.06 -33.84 -31.22
CA GLY A 2 -41.62 -33.63 -31.32
C GLY A 2 -41.09 -32.18 -31.40
N ARG A 3 -41.89 -31.22 -31.87
CA ARG A 3 -41.46 -29.83 -31.99
C ARG A 3 -41.44 -29.10 -30.65
N ILE A 4 -42.42 -29.34 -29.78
CA ILE A 4 -42.52 -28.73 -28.46
C ILE A 4 -41.38 -29.23 -27.55
N VAL A 5 -41.09 -30.52 -27.60
CA VAL A 5 -39.97 -31.14 -26.83
C VAL A 5 -38.60 -30.56 -27.24
N ARG A 6 -38.39 -30.34 -28.54
CA ARG A 6 -37.14 -29.71 -29.04
C ARG A 6 -37.00 -28.27 -28.59
N ILE A 7 -38.08 -27.48 -28.58
CA ILE A 7 -38.05 -26.12 -28.11
C ILE A 7 -37.77 -26.08 -26.60
N PHE A 8 -38.33 -26.99 -25.83
CA PHE A 8 -38.07 -27.07 -24.38
C PHE A 8 -36.61 -27.45 -24.07
N PHE A 9 -36.05 -28.39 -24.80
CA PHE A 9 -34.62 -28.72 -24.67
C PHE A 9 -33.67 -27.60 -25.09
N PHE A 10 -34.01 -26.84 -26.13
CA PHE A 10 -33.22 -25.69 -26.56
C PHE A 10 -33.28 -24.53 -25.57
N SER A 11 -34.46 -24.27 -24.97
CA SER A 11 -34.65 -23.28 -23.91
C SER A 11 -33.92 -23.66 -22.63
N LEU A 12 -33.94 -24.92 -22.22
CA LEU A 12 -33.20 -25.41 -21.07
C LEU A 12 -31.69 -25.34 -21.24
N ALA A 13 -31.19 -25.62 -22.45
CA ALA A 13 -29.76 -25.51 -22.78
C ALA A 13 -29.27 -24.04 -22.75
N LEU A 14 -30.11 -23.07 -23.17
CA LEU A 14 -29.77 -21.64 -23.10
C LEU A 14 -29.66 -21.13 -21.66
N ILE A 15 -30.46 -21.66 -20.74
CA ILE A 15 -30.46 -21.28 -19.32
C ILE A 15 -29.16 -21.77 -18.62
N CYS A 16 -28.61 -22.92 -19.02
CA CYS A 16 -27.39 -23.46 -18.45
C CYS A 16 -26.13 -22.70 -18.86
N MET A 17 -26.15 -21.91 -19.94
CA MET A 17 -24.99 -21.14 -20.42
C MET A 17 -24.78 -19.82 -19.66
N SER A 18 -25.76 -19.33 -18.93
CA SER A 18 -25.69 -18.04 -18.22
C SER A 18 -25.13 -18.13 -16.79
N SER A 19 -24.69 -19.31 -16.32
CA SER A 19 -24.27 -19.53 -14.93
C SER A 19 -22.77 -19.52 -14.67
N CYS A 20 -21.93 -19.12 -15.63
CA CYS A 20 -20.50 -19.02 -15.43
C CYS A 20 -20.09 -17.54 -15.35
N SER A 21 -20.44 -16.85 -14.26
CA SER A 21 -19.70 -15.66 -13.86
C SER A 21 -18.38 -16.11 -13.28
N PRO A 22 -17.23 -15.75 -13.86
CA PRO A 22 -15.95 -15.96 -13.20
C PRO A 22 -16.01 -15.17 -11.87
N ARG A 23 -16.04 -15.87 -10.75
CA ARG A 23 -15.80 -15.23 -9.46
C ARG A 23 -14.38 -14.71 -9.50
N ASP A 24 -14.24 -13.40 -9.51
CA ASP A 24 -12.93 -12.77 -9.35
C ASP A 24 -12.32 -13.30 -8.06
N ARG A 25 -11.31 -14.17 -8.26
CA ARG A 25 -10.59 -14.82 -7.15
C ARG A 25 -9.73 -13.82 -6.40
N TYR A 26 -9.40 -12.72 -7.05
CA TYR A 26 -8.53 -11.68 -6.53
C TYR A 26 -9.24 -10.34 -6.48
N MET A 27 -9.11 -9.68 -5.34
CA MET A 27 -9.44 -8.27 -5.19
C MET A 27 -8.19 -7.43 -5.46
N THR A 28 -8.36 -6.30 -6.13
CA THR A 28 -7.29 -5.33 -6.35
C THR A 28 -7.67 -4.01 -5.71
N ILE A 29 -6.82 -3.52 -4.81
CA ILE A 29 -6.90 -2.20 -4.19
C ILE A 29 -5.78 -1.36 -4.77
N THR A 30 -6.09 -0.19 -5.29
CA THR A 30 -5.10 0.77 -5.80
C THR A 30 -5.28 2.09 -5.09
N GLY A 31 -4.17 2.80 -4.91
CA GLY A 31 -4.18 4.13 -4.31
C GLY A 31 -2.88 4.88 -4.60
N PHE A 32 -2.75 6.06 -3.99
CA PHE A 32 -1.56 6.89 -4.06
C PHE A 32 -1.08 7.19 -2.63
N ALA A 33 0.19 6.88 -2.35
CA ALA A 33 0.81 7.18 -1.06
C ALA A 33 2.33 7.30 -1.23
N GLN A 34 3.01 7.96 -0.33
CA GLN A 34 4.47 8.10 -0.30
C GLN A 34 5.07 8.64 -1.62
N GLY A 35 4.34 9.52 -2.33
CA GLY A 35 4.78 10.07 -3.62
C GLY A 35 4.63 9.12 -4.81
N GLY A 36 3.99 7.97 -4.66
CA GLY A 36 3.81 6.96 -5.71
C GLY A 36 2.45 6.28 -5.68
N THR A 37 2.16 5.50 -6.72
CA THR A 37 0.97 4.64 -6.77
C THR A 37 1.27 3.28 -6.17
N TYR A 38 0.31 2.72 -5.45
CA TYR A 38 0.39 1.35 -4.94
C TYR A 38 -0.72 0.47 -5.50
N THR A 39 -0.46 -0.83 -5.54
CA THR A 39 -1.43 -1.84 -5.93
C THR A 39 -1.30 -3.05 -5.01
N VAL A 40 -2.37 -3.37 -4.30
CA VAL A 40 -2.47 -4.56 -3.45
C VAL A 40 -3.42 -5.55 -4.10
N LYS A 41 -2.96 -6.77 -4.33
CA LYS A 41 -3.78 -7.88 -4.84
C LYS A 41 -3.98 -8.90 -3.75
N LEU A 42 -5.23 -9.18 -3.41
CA LEU A 42 -5.63 -10.10 -2.35
C LEU A 42 -6.39 -11.27 -2.92
N ASN A 43 -6.05 -12.50 -2.48
CA ASN A 43 -6.85 -13.68 -2.78
C ASN A 43 -7.97 -13.79 -1.74
N LEU A 44 -9.21 -13.51 -2.15
CA LEU A 44 -10.38 -13.58 -1.28
C LEU A 44 -10.82 -15.01 -0.95
N ASN A 45 -10.32 -15.99 -1.69
CA ASN A 45 -10.66 -17.41 -1.51
C ASN A 45 -9.49 -18.17 -0.90
N GLY A 46 -8.83 -17.68 0.14
CA GLY A 46 -7.66 -18.31 0.77
C GLY A 46 -7.70 -19.84 0.80
N THR A 47 -6.63 -20.49 1.24
CA THR A 47 -6.51 -21.95 1.27
C THR A 47 -7.52 -22.63 2.21
N ASP A 48 -8.06 -21.89 3.21
CA ASP A 48 -8.88 -22.45 4.29
C ASP A 48 -10.32 -21.90 4.35
N GLY A 49 -10.80 -21.28 3.28
CA GLY A 49 -12.18 -20.81 3.21
C GLY A 49 -12.34 -19.33 2.82
N VAL A 50 -13.56 -18.84 2.96
CA VAL A 50 -13.94 -17.48 2.59
C VAL A 50 -13.35 -16.48 3.58
N VAL A 51 -12.59 -15.51 3.08
CA VAL A 51 -12.17 -14.35 3.89
C VAL A 51 -13.43 -13.60 4.33
N LYS A 52 -13.63 -13.49 5.65
CA LYS A 52 -14.81 -12.83 6.24
C LYS A 52 -14.67 -11.31 6.34
N VAL A 53 -13.51 -10.76 5.97
CA VAL A 53 -13.23 -9.33 6.03
C VAL A 53 -13.79 -8.65 4.79
N GLN A 54 -14.47 -7.52 4.96
CA GLN A 54 -14.99 -6.75 3.85
C GLN A 54 -13.86 -6.02 3.11
N PRO A 55 -13.96 -5.89 1.78
CA PRO A 55 -12.96 -5.18 0.98
C PRO A 55 -12.68 -3.76 1.47
N GLU A 56 -13.70 -3.06 1.94
CA GLU A 56 -13.63 -1.71 2.47
C GLU A 56 -12.79 -1.66 3.76
N GLU A 57 -12.96 -2.62 4.67
CA GLU A 57 -12.18 -2.71 5.92
C GLU A 57 -10.68 -2.92 5.65
N ILE A 58 -10.36 -3.69 4.60
CA ILE A 58 -8.97 -3.89 4.19
C ILE A 58 -8.40 -2.60 3.61
N ARG A 59 -9.15 -1.90 2.78
CA ARG A 59 -8.75 -0.59 2.23
C ARG A 59 -8.50 0.41 3.35
N ASP A 60 -9.44 0.55 4.27
CA ASP A 60 -9.33 1.48 5.40
C ASP A 60 -8.10 1.16 6.27
N SER A 61 -7.81 -0.12 6.46
CA SER A 61 -6.62 -0.56 7.19
C SER A 61 -5.32 -0.20 6.46
N ILE A 62 -5.27 -0.37 5.14
CA ILE A 62 -4.12 0.02 4.31
C ILE A 62 -3.93 1.54 4.39
N ASP A 63 -4.99 2.31 4.20
CA ASP A 63 -4.94 3.76 4.22
C ASP A 63 -4.52 4.29 5.60
N ALA A 64 -5.00 3.67 6.68
CA ALA A 64 -4.59 4.02 8.05
C ALA A 64 -3.08 3.75 8.30
N ILE A 65 -2.55 2.62 7.83
CA ILE A 65 -1.12 2.29 7.95
C ILE A 65 -0.29 3.29 7.14
N LEU A 66 -0.66 3.56 5.90
CA LEU A 66 0.06 4.50 5.04
C LEU A 66 0.04 5.92 5.60
N GLN A 67 -1.10 6.34 6.18
CA GLN A 67 -1.21 7.64 6.85
C GLN A 67 -0.35 7.71 8.12
N ALA A 68 -0.27 6.63 8.90
CA ALA A 68 0.60 6.58 10.08
C ALA A 68 2.07 6.72 9.68
N ILE A 69 2.52 6.03 8.64
CA ILE A 69 3.87 6.17 8.08
C ILE A 69 4.11 7.59 7.59
N ASP A 70 3.15 8.20 6.88
CA ASP A 70 3.28 9.57 6.38
C ASP A 70 3.43 10.58 7.52
N ASN A 71 2.66 10.44 8.59
CA ASN A 71 2.74 11.31 9.76
C ASN A 71 4.05 11.13 10.54
N SER A 72 4.65 9.96 10.51
CA SER A 72 5.89 9.66 11.22
C SER A 72 7.12 10.09 10.41
N VAL A 73 7.34 9.51 9.23
CA VAL A 73 8.65 9.55 8.54
C VAL A 73 8.62 10.16 7.12
N SER A 74 7.57 10.85 6.74
CA SER A 74 7.52 11.50 5.43
C SER A 74 8.37 12.77 5.38
N GLY A 75 9.28 12.85 4.42
CA GLY A 75 10.02 14.09 4.12
C GLY A 75 9.17 15.13 3.38
N TYR A 76 8.08 14.71 2.71
CA TYR A 76 7.15 15.61 1.99
C TYR A 76 6.10 16.22 2.91
N ASN A 77 5.67 15.50 3.93
CA ASN A 77 4.73 16.00 4.93
C ASN A 77 5.47 16.88 5.94
N LYS A 78 5.35 18.19 5.81
CA LYS A 78 6.02 19.15 6.72
C LYS A 78 5.59 19.05 8.19
N LYS A 79 4.49 18.33 8.47
CA LYS A 79 3.99 18.06 9.83
C LYS A 79 4.44 16.71 10.39
N SER A 80 5.11 15.87 9.61
CA SER A 80 5.63 14.60 10.08
C SER A 80 6.66 14.78 11.18
N LEU A 81 6.86 13.74 11.99
CA LEU A 81 7.90 13.75 13.02
C LEU A 81 9.29 13.95 12.41
N LEU A 82 9.57 13.28 11.28
CA LEU A 82 10.85 13.41 10.58
C LEU A 82 11.09 14.83 10.08
N SER A 83 10.10 15.47 9.44
CA SER A 83 10.24 16.84 8.93
C SER A 83 10.44 17.85 10.05
N ARG A 84 9.75 17.68 11.17
CA ARG A 84 9.91 18.51 12.37
C ARG A 84 11.28 18.31 13.01
N PHE A 85 11.75 17.07 13.13
CA PHE A 85 13.09 16.76 13.62
C PHE A 85 14.16 17.40 12.73
N ASN A 86 14.06 17.28 11.42
CA ASN A 86 14.98 17.93 10.48
C ASN A 86 14.93 19.45 10.51
N ALA A 87 13.81 20.04 10.93
CA ALA A 87 13.69 21.47 11.19
C ALA A 87 14.29 21.92 12.56
N GLY A 88 14.87 21.00 13.32
CA GLY A 88 15.49 21.28 14.62
C GLY A 88 14.51 21.29 15.79
N GLU A 89 13.28 20.84 15.61
CA GLU A 89 12.32 20.72 16.70
C GLU A 89 12.65 19.53 17.62
N THR A 90 12.39 19.69 18.90
CA THR A 90 12.40 18.56 19.83
C THR A 90 11.14 17.73 19.62
N ILE A 91 11.30 16.48 19.23
CA ILE A 91 10.19 15.54 19.01
C ILE A 91 10.25 14.39 20.02
N ILE A 92 9.12 13.74 20.21
CA ILE A 92 9.05 12.41 20.85
C ILE A 92 8.81 11.43 19.69
N PRO A 93 9.80 10.58 19.35
CA PRO A 93 9.65 9.64 18.25
C PRO A 93 8.58 8.60 18.61
N ASP A 94 7.77 8.21 17.62
CA ASP A 94 6.84 7.10 17.73
C ASP A 94 7.52 5.76 17.39
N GLU A 95 6.78 4.66 17.52
CA GLU A 95 7.28 3.32 17.24
C GLU A 95 7.75 3.16 15.79
N ILE A 96 6.98 3.71 14.82
CA ILE A 96 7.33 3.66 13.39
C ILE A 96 8.65 4.38 13.14
N PHE A 97 8.85 5.54 13.75
CA PHE A 97 10.08 6.31 13.61
C PHE A 97 11.27 5.51 14.16
N MET A 98 11.12 4.92 15.34
CA MET A 98 12.19 4.16 15.98
C MET A 98 12.54 2.89 15.20
N ASP A 99 11.55 2.18 14.68
CA ASP A 99 11.76 0.99 13.85
C ASP A 99 12.55 1.32 12.57
N ILE A 100 12.10 2.33 11.85
CA ILE A 100 12.75 2.73 10.59
C ILE A 100 14.16 3.26 10.85
N TYR A 101 14.33 4.06 11.93
CA TYR A 101 15.66 4.54 12.32
C TYR A 101 16.59 3.39 12.70
N GLY A 102 16.10 2.40 13.45
CA GLY A 102 16.87 1.22 13.84
C GLY A 102 17.38 0.44 12.63
N HIS A 103 16.50 0.15 11.66
CA HIS A 103 16.89 -0.52 10.41
C HIS A 103 17.88 0.32 9.58
N ALA A 104 17.67 1.63 9.50
CA ALA A 104 18.60 2.51 8.80
C ALA A 104 19.98 2.53 9.45
N TYR A 105 20.04 2.51 10.79
CA TYR A 105 21.29 2.44 11.54
C TYR A 105 22.00 1.10 11.35
N GLU A 106 21.29 -0.02 11.35
CA GLU A 106 21.85 -1.33 11.01
C GLU A 106 22.50 -1.34 9.63
N ILE A 107 21.85 -0.73 8.62
CA ILE A 107 22.42 -0.63 7.27
C ILE A 107 23.65 0.26 7.27
N TYR A 108 23.65 1.37 8.00
CA TYR A 108 24.80 2.23 8.17
C TYR A 108 26.02 1.45 8.72
N GLU A 109 25.81 0.68 9.79
CA GLU A 109 26.85 -0.16 10.39
C GLU A 109 27.36 -1.23 9.41
N LEU A 110 26.43 -1.97 8.75
CA LEU A 110 26.78 -3.02 7.78
C LEU A 110 27.55 -2.52 6.56
N THR A 111 27.34 -1.27 6.18
CA THR A 111 27.99 -0.63 5.03
C THR A 111 29.20 0.23 5.41
N GLU A 112 29.61 0.17 6.69
CA GLU A 112 30.70 1.01 7.22
C GLU A 112 30.49 2.50 6.92
N GLY A 113 29.25 2.98 6.98
CA GLY A 113 28.87 4.37 6.76
C GLY A 113 28.69 4.78 5.29
N VAL A 114 28.80 3.85 4.33
CA VAL A 114 28.55 4.17 2.90
C VAL A 114 27.10 4.54 2.64
N VAL A 115 26.16 3.90 3.34
CA VAL A 115 24.74 4.28 3.32
C VAL A 115 24.44 5.03 4.61
N ASP A 116 24.17 6.32 4.51
CA ASP A 116 23.91 7.18 5.65
C ASP A 116 22.63 8.00 5.43
N VAL A 117 21.61 7.76 6.26
CA VAL A 117 20.33 8.50 6.22
C VAL A 117 20.48 9.94 6.71
N ALA A 118 21.58 10.29 7.41
CA ALA A 118 21.89 11.65 7.80
C ALA A 118 22.52 12.49 6.69
N ALA A 119 22.69 11.93 5.49
CA ALA A 119 23.27 12.63 4.34
C ALA A 119 22.34 13.71 3.71
N ALA A 120 21.13 13.90 4.22
CA ALA A 120 20.17 14.88 3.70
C ALA A 120 20.75 16.30 3.50
N PRO A 121 21.58 16.87 4.40
CA PRO A 121 22.21 18.17 4.17
C PRO A 121 23.12 18.21 2.94
N LEU A 122 23.75 17.08 2.59
CA LEU A 122 24.58 16.96 1.38
C LEU A 122 23.71 16.98 0.12
N PHE A 123 22.56 16.30 0.15
CA PHE A 123 21.60 16.34 -0.95
C PHE A 123 21.08 17.77 -1.21
N ASP A 124 20.83 18.54 -0.14
CA ASP A 124 20.41 19.94 -0.25
C ASP A 124 21.49 20.82 -0.91
N ILE A 125 22.76 20.64 -0.52
CA ILE A 125 23.90 21.38 -1.11
C ILE A 125 24.07 21.06 -2.59
N TRP A 126 23.83 19.81 -3.00
CA TRP A 126 23.93 19.37 -4.39
C TRP A 126 22.66 19.62 -5.22
N GLY A 127 21.63 20.20 -4.63
CA GLY A 127 20.38 20.51 -5.32
C GLY A 127 19.45 19.32 -5.57
N PHE A 128 19.66 18.21 -4.87
CA PHE A 128 18.81 17.02 -4.91
C PHE A 128 17.83 16.96 -3.71
N GLY A 129 17.92 17.90 -2.78
CA GLY A 129 17.08 17.94 -1.59
C GLY A 129 15.75 18.64 -1.82
N PHE A 130 14.88 18.58 -0.81
CA PHE A 130 13.55 19.18 -0.83
C PHE A 130 13.53 20.72 -0.75
N ALA A 131 14.69 21.35 -0.56
CA ALA A 131 14.83 22.80 -0.37
C ALA A 131 14.76 23.62 -1.67
N ASN A 132 14.67 23.00 -2.83
CA ASN A 132 14.70 23.67 -4.14
C ASN A 132 13.33 24.08 -4.69
N ASP A 133 12.28 24.15 -3.88
CA ASP A 133 11.02 24.81 -4.23
C ASP A 133 11.11 26.31 -3.94
N SER A 134 11.83 27.02 -4.80
CA SER A 134 11.80 28.49 -4.86
C SER A 134 11.58 28.97 -6.28
#